data_4e25b81cf2a49ba9b18bb1c1b05c5c66
#
_entry.id   4e25b81cf2a49ba9b18bb1c1b05c5c66
#
_cell.length_a   1.000
_cell.length_b   1.000
_cell.length_c   1.000
_cell.angle_alpha   90.00
_cell.angle_beta   90.00
_cell.angle_gamma   90.00
#
_symmetry.space_group_name_H-M   'P 1'
#
loop_
_entity.id
_entity.type
_entity.pdbx_description
1 polymer ?
#
loop_
_entity_poly.entity_id
_entity_poly.type
_entity_poly.pdbx_seq_one_letter_code
_entity_poly.pdbx_strand_id
1 'polypeptide(L)'
;MQSESGRLDALRLNSEDLTKDQERSKPAYSNSRHLTKGTIASYDNIQHAEYIVRMPKVLEQGMTFPAGIEITGAAGPRFDEVLTPEALEFIAELHRTFDGKRLELLELRERRYNEIANGGTLGFLSDTRDIREGNWQVAPPAPGLIDRRVEITGPTDAKMAINALNSGAKVWLADFEDANTPLWENMVQGQLNLRDAIDGTLTFISPEGRSYALGDNLATIVVRPRGWHLPEKHLLVDGKPVAGALFDFGLYIFHCGQRQVRAGKGPYFYLPKLESHLEARLWNDVFVLAQQRVGLARGTIRATVLVETYPAAFEMAEILYELREHSSGLNAGRWDYIFSVIKKFRTRGRQFMLPDRSAITMTVPFMRAYTELLVSTCHQHGAHAIGGMAAFIPSRKDAKINEVALAKVRDDKTREAGDGFDGSWVAHPDLVSICQEVFDGVLGDSPNQLNRLREDVHTTSEQLLDVASTPGQITEAGLRNNISVGIQYLTSWLNGTGAVGIFNLMEDAATAEISRSQVWQWLHNGAELDTGSLVTRELVEKIVEEEIAALPGSPDSYAKARETFLEVAVADDFAEFLTLPAYERMP
;
A
#
# COMPACT_ATOMS: atom_id res chain seq x y z
N MET A 1 4.37 -54.37 23.31
CA MET A 1 3.37 -55.15 22.53
C MET A 1 2.79 -54.19 21.55
N GLN A 2 3.22 -54.40 20.28
CA GLN A 2 2.52 -54.22 19.00
C GLN A 2 1.71 -52.93 18.85
N SER A 3 2.17 -52.00 18.08
CA SER A 3 2.27 -51.82 16.61
C SER A 3 1.03 -51.07 16.12
N GLU A 4 1.26 -49.87 15.68
CA GLU A 4 0.61 -49.32 14.50
C GLU A 4 1.50 -48.24 13.88
N SER A 5 2.43 -48.74 13.09
CA SER A 5 3.09 -47.98 12.02
C SER A 5 2.21 -48.08 10.79
N GLY A 6 1.86 -46.96 10.18
CA GLY A 6 1.24 -46.99 8.88
C GLY A 6 0.20 -45.91 8.65
N ARG A 7 0.70 -44.73 8.18
CA ARG A 7 0.03 -43.83 7.21
C ARG A 7 0.73 -42.45 7.19
N LEU A 8 1.89 -42.44 6.57
CA LEU A 8 2.55 -41.23 6.09
C LEU A 8 3.33 -41.57 4.81
N ASP A 9 2.56 -41.90 3.77
CA ASP A 9 3.06 -42.00 2.39
C ASP A 9 1.88 -41.73 1.45
N ALA A 10 1.74 -40.47 1.08
CA ALA A 10 1.07 -40.03 -0.15
C ALA A 10 0.95 -38.49 -0.10
N LEU A 11 1.94 -37.80 -0.62
CA LEU A 11 1.84 -36.49 -1.28
C LEU A 11 3.27 -35.98 -1.61
N ARG A 12 4.05 -36.82 -2.31
CA ARG A 12 5.12 -36.30 -3.17
C ARG A 12 4.57 -36.37 -4.60
N LEU A 13 4.00 -35.30 -5.06
CA LEU A 13 3.77 -35.06 -6.48
C LEU A 13 5.03 -34.43 -7.06
N ASN A 14 5.72 -35.19 -7.88
CA ASN A 14 6.91 -34.82 -8.62
C ASN A 14 6.62 -33.68 -9.58
N SER A 15 7.49 -32.68 -9.54
CA SER A 15 7.55 -31.54 -10.47
C SER A 15 8.01 -31.89 -11.90
N GLU A 16 8.14 -33.18 -12.25
CA GLU A 16 8.65 -33.61 -13.56
C GLU A 16 7.57 -33.88 -14.61
N ASP A 17 6.29 -33.87 -14.28
CA ASP A 17 5.21 -34.19 -15.25
C ASP A 17 4.60 -32.99 -15.99
N LEU A 18 5.08 -31.76 -15.76
CA LEU A 18 4.53 -30.55 -16.40
C LEU A 18 5.31 -30.08 -17.65
N THR A 19 6.38 -30.78 -18.05
CA THR A 19 7.21 -30.34 -19.19
C THR A 19 7.07 -31.21 -20.46
N LYS A 20 6.19 -32.22 -20.50
CA LYS A 20 6.10 -33.13 -21.63
C LYS A 20 4.87 -33.02 -22.54
N ASP A 21 3.94 -32.14 -22.31
CA ASP A 21 2.71 -32.01 -23.12
C ASP A 21 2.63 -30.79 -24.06
N GLN A 22 3.74 -30.09 -24.31
CA GLN A 22 3.76 -28.98 -25.28
C GLN A 22 4.31 -29.29 -26.68
N GLU A 23 4.61 -30.57 -27.00
CA GLU A 23 5.07 -30.95 -28.34
C GLU A 23 4.11 -31.92 -29.04
N ARG A 24 2.86 -31.59 -29.26
CA ARG A 24 2.03 -32.26 -30.28
C ARG A 24 0.76 -31.45 -30.58
N SER A 25 0.85 -30.57 -31.57
CA SER A 25 -0.17 -30.37 -32.61
C SER A 25 0.11 -29.12 -33.44
N LYS A 26 0.85 -29.30 -34.52
CA LYS A 26 0.79 -28.40 -35.69
C LYS A 26 0.03 -29.15 -36.77
N PRO A 27 -1.09 -28.64 -37.30
CA PRO A 27 -1.59 -29.09 -38.58
C PRO A 27 -0.94 -28.29 -39.70
N ALA A 28 -0.40 -29.01 -40.64
CA ALA A 28 0.05 -28.53 -41.94
C ALA A 28 -1.15 -28.07 -42.77
N TYR A 29 -1.05 -26.92 -43.41
CA TYR A 29 -1.87 -26.58 -44.58
C TYR A 29 -0.97 -26.13 -45.74
N SER A 30 -1.15 -26.86 -46.82
CA SER A 30 -0.51 -26.72 -48.12
C SER A 30 -1.08 -25.56 -48.93
N ASN A 31 -0.19 -24.98 -49.74
CA ASN A 31 -0.43 -24.01 -50.80
C ASN A 31 -1.59 -24.34 -51.75
N SER A 32 -2.40 -23.34 -52.10
CA SER A 32 -2.77 -23.12 -53.52
C SER A 32 -3.15 -21.65 -53.76
N ARG A 33 -2.56 -21.11 -54.81
CA ARG A 33 -2.72 -19.75 -55.34
C ARG A 33 -4.13 -19.55 -55.91
N HIS A 34 -4.73 -18.37 -55.72
CA HIS A 34 -5.35 -17.61 -56.81
C HIS A 34 -5.38 -16.12 -56.50
N LEU A 35 -4.85 -15.35 -57.44
CA LEU A 35 -4.85 -13.88 -57.51
C LEU A 35 -6.25 -13.36 -57.86
N THR A 36 -6.76 -12.38 -57.10
CA THR A 36 -7.61 -11.36 -57.66
C THR A 36 -7.24 -9.99 -57.03
N LYS A 37 -6.98 -9.06 -57.93
CA LYS A 37 -6.64 -7.67 -57.64
C LYS A 37 -7.86 -6.96 -57.00
N GLY A 38 -7.62 -6.35 -55.84
CA GLY A 38 -8.56 -5.43 -55.20
C GLY A 38 -7.77 -4.41 -54.38
N THR A 39 -7.64 -3.23 -54.92
CA THR A 39 -7.31 -1.91 -54.39
C THR A 39 -6.74 -1.83 -52.98
N ILE A 40 -5.44 -1.58 -52.94
CA ILE A 40 -4.73 -1.11 -51.74
C ILE A 40 -5.16 0.33 -51.46
N ALA A 41 -5.98 0.52 -50.43
CA ALA A 41 -6.15 1.82 -49.81
C ALA A 41 -4.96 2.03 -48.86
N SER A 42 -4.13 2.99 -49.19
CA SER A 42 -2.98 3.46 -48.43
C SER A 42 -3.40 3.94 -47.05
N TYR A 43 -2.93 3.25 -46.01
CA TYR A 43 -2.91 3.76 -44.64
C TYR A 43 -1.68 4.68 -44.46
N ASP A 44 -1.64 5.77 -45.17
CA ASP A 44 -0.74 6.90 -44.91
C ASP A 44 -1.63 8.10 -44.69
N ASN A 45 -1.98 8.37 -43.45
CA ASN A 45 -2.36 9.67 -42.90
C ASN A 45 -2.89 9.50 -41.47
N ILE A 46 -2.04 9.01 -40.55
CA ILE A 46 -2.11 9.43 -39.16
C ILE A 46 -1.09 10.57 -39.06
N GLN A 47 -1.56 11.78 -39.30
CA GLN A 47 -0.83 12.99 -38.94
C GLN A 47 -0.43 12.86 -37.48
N HIS A 48 0.90 12.90 -37.23
CA HIS A 48 1.46 13.34 -35.96
C HIS A 48 0.85 14.71 -35.69
N ALA A 49 -0.23 14.74 -34.94
CA ALA A 49 -0.60 15.91 -34.20
C ALA A 49 0.50 16.07 -33.15
N GLU A 50 1.49 16.91 -33.46
CA GLU A 50 2.30 17.54 -32.45
C GLU A 50 1.31 18.19 -31.47
N TYR A 51 1.04 17.49 -30.35
CA TYR A 51 0.54 18.12 -29.15
C TYR A 51 1.65 19.05 -28.65
N ILE A 52 1.78 20.20 -29.30
CA ILE A 52 2.34 21.38 -28.64
C ILE A 52 1.38 21.60 -27.47
N VAL A 53 1.81 21.17 -26.29
CA VAL A 53 1.20 21.54 -25.01
C VAL A 53 1.31 23.07 -24.94
N ARG A 54 0.33 23.75 -25.51
CA ARG A 54 0.04 25.13 -25.10
C ARG A 54 -0.36 24.99 -23.63
N MET A 55 0.56 25.38 -22.74
CA MET A 55 0.21 25.62 -21.34
C MET A 55 -1.10 26.39 -21.32
N PRO A 56 -2.17 25.86 -20.71
CA PRO A 56 -3.37 26.65 -20.53
C PRO A 56 -3.03 27.75 -19.54
N LYS A 57 -3.01 29.00 -20.00
CA LYS A 57 -2.95 30.22 -19.17
C LYS A 57 -4.24 30.41 -18.37
N VAL A 58 -4.66 29.44 -17.59
CA VAL A 58 -5.98 29.53 -16.90
C VAL A 58 -5.84 29.82 -15.39
N LEU A 59 -4.66 29.57 -14.81
CA LEU A 59 -4.41 30.01 -13.41
C LEU A 59 -3.95 31.47 -13.33
N GLU A 60 -3.61 32.14 -14.47
CA GLU A 60 -3.11 33.53 -14.47
C GLU A 60 -4.20 34.62 -14.45
N GLN A 61 -5.49 34.30 -14.62
CA GLN A 61 -6.54 35.32 -14.64
C GLN A 61 -7.37 35.31 -13.35
N GLY A 62 -6.83 35.96 -12.30
CA GLY A 62 -7.63 36.45 -11.16
C GLY A 62 -7.52 35.75 -9.83
N MET A 63 -6.81 34.63 -9.68
CA MET A 63 -6.52 34.09 -8.35
C MET A 63 -5.28 34.74 -7.76
N THR A 64 -5.45 35.52 -6.69
CA THR A 64 -4.36 35.96 -5.84
C THR A 64 -4.09 34.85 -4.82
N PHE A 65 -2.98 34.13 -4.96
CA PHE A 65 -2.56 33.16 -3.96
C PHE A 65 -2.16 33.86 -2.66
N PRO A 66 -2.41 33.24 -1.51
CA PRO A 66 -1.91 33.75 -0.24
C PRO A 66 -0.37 33.91 -0.24
N ALA A 67 0.13 34.84 0.58
CA ALA A 67 1.56 35.17 0.61
C ALA A 67 2.44 33.93 0.88
N GLY A 68 3.50 33.76 0.11
CA GLY A 68 4.46 32.66 0.24
C GLY A 68 4.01 31.33 -0.38
N ILE A 69 2.88 31.30 -1.07
CA ILE A 69 2.39 30.10 -1.77
C ILE A 69 2.71 30.19 -3.26
N GLU A 70 3.27 29.10 -3.81
CA GLU A 70 3.53 28.93 -5.22
C GLU A 70 3.06 27.55 -5.67
N ILE A 71 2.31 27.49 -6.78
CA ILE A 71 1.89 26.25 -7.44
C ILE A 71 2.67 26.14 -8.75
N THR A 72 3.48 25.09 -8.88
CA THR A 72 4.24 24.77 -10.10
C THR A 72 3.53 23.72 -10.96
N GLY A 73 2.52 23.04 -10.41
CA GLY A 73 1.73 22.03 -11.11
C GLY A 73 0.83 22.63 -12.17
N ALA A 74 0.57 21.87 -13.21
CA ALA A 74 -0.29 22.31 -14.32
C ALA A 74 -1.74 22.51 -13.87
N ALA A 75 -2.42 23.50 -14.47
CA ALA A 75 -3.85 23.66 -14.28
C ALA A 75 -4.64 22.52 -14.94
N GLY A 76 -5.66 22.02 -14.26
CA GLY A 76 -6.56 21.00 -14.78
C GLY A 76 -8.04 21.40 -14.63
N PRO A 77 -8.95 20.65 -15.24
CA PRO A 77 -10.38 20.91 -15.14
C PRO A 77 -10.84 20.89 -13.67
N ARG A 78 -11.53 21.94 -13.23
CA ARG A 78 -12.10 22.06 -11.89
C ARG A 78 -11.09 22.09 -10.73
N PHE A 79 -9.79 22.20 -11.00
CA PHE A 79 -8.75 22.24 -9.94
C PHE A 79 -8.94 23.46 -9.04
N ASP A 80 -9.44 24.57 -9.56
CA ASP A 80 -9.83 25.77 -8.82
C ASP A 80 -10.91 25.54 -7.76
N GLU A 81 -11.69 24.45 -7.89
CA GLU A 81 -12.71 24.12 -6.90
C GLU A 81 -12.13 23.51 -5.60
N VAL A 82 -10.91 22.98 -5.63
CA VAL A 82 -10.21 22.41 -4.44
C VAL A 82 -8.96 23.17 -4.09
N LEU A 83 -8.29 23.81 -5.05
CA LEU A 83 -7.13 24.68 -4.81
C LEU A 83 -7.58 26.13 -4.56
N THR A 84 -8.58 26.32 -3.68
CA THR A 84 -9.07 27.66 -3.34
C THR A 84 -8.06 28.42 -2.47
N PRO A 85 -8.03 29.77 -2.49
CA PRO A 85 -7.14 30.55 -1.64
C PRO A 85 -7.22 30.15 -0.16
N GLU A 86 -8.42 29.91 0.36
CA GLU A 86 -8.64 29.55 1.76
C GLU A 86 -8.11 28.15 2.08
N ALA A 87 -8.26 27.17 1.18
CA ALA A 87 -7.70 25.82 1.34
C ALA A 87 -6.18 25.86 1.30
N LEU A 88 -5.59 26.65 0.40
CA LEU A 88 -4.15 26.83 0.28
C LEU A 88 -3.56 27.55 1.51
N GLU A 89 -4.25 28.57 2.05
CA GLU A 89 -3.84 29.23 3.28
C GLU A 89 -3.85 28.24 4.47
N PHE A 90 -4.87 27.39 4.55
CA PHE A 90 -4.93 26.35 5.57
C PHE A 90 -3.79 25.34 5.45
N ILE A 91 -3.46 24.88 4.24
CA ILE A 91 -2.30 23.99 4.00
C ILE A 91 -1.00 24.70 4.40
N ALA A 92 -0.84 25.98 4.05
CA ALA A 92 0.34 26.75 4.42
C ALA A 92 0.46 26.91 5.94
N GLU A 93 -0.64 27.07 6.66
CA GLU A 93 -0.64 27.08 8.13
C GLU A 93 -0.19 25.74 8.70
N LEU A 94 -0.71 24.61 8.18
CA LEU A 94 -0.27 23.27 8.57
C LEU A 94 1.22 23.07 8.32
N HIS A 95 1.71 23.45 7.14
CA HIS A 95 3.13 23.34 6.79
C HIS A 95 4.00 24.18 7.74
N ARG A 96 3.71 25.48 7.91
CA ARG A 96 4.48 26.36 8.78
C ARG A 96 4.51 25.90 10.24
N THR A 97 3.42 25.27 10.69
CA THR A 97 3.30 24.80 12.07
C THR A 97 4.03 23.49 12.31
N PHE A 98 3.96 22.54 11.36
CA PHE A 98 4.33 21.16 11.63
C PHE A 98 5.53 20.63 10.84
N ASP A 99 5.94 21.28 9.73
CA ASP A 99 7.00 20.76 8.87
C ASP A 99 8.36 20.69 9.58
N GLY A 100 8.68 21.67 10.42
CA GLY A 100 9.90 21.63 11.23
C GLY A 100 9.95 20.40 12.13
N LYS A 101 8.84 20.06 12.80
CA LYS A 101 8.77 18.87 13.65
C LYS A 101 8.79 17.58 12.85
N ARG A 102 8.14 17.55 11.68
CA ARG A 102 8.21 16.42 10.76
C ARG A 102 9.66 16.12 10.36
N LEU A 103 10.42 17.12 9.95
CA LEU A 103 11.83 16.96 9.56
C LEU A 103 12.68 16.42 10.73
N GLU A 104 12.50 16.95 11.95
CA GLU A 104 13.17 16.41 13.15
C GLU A 104 12.89 14.91 13.37
N LEU A 105 11.64 14.48 13.14
CA LEU A 105 11.25 13.07 13.29
C LEU A 105 11.83 12.19 12.17
N LEU A 106 11.93 12.69 10.95
CA LEU A 106 12.62 11.98 9.86
C LEU A 106 14.12 11.82 10.16
N GLU A 107 14.77 12.85 10.70
CA GLU A 107 16.16 12.74 11.17
C GLU A 107 16.30 11.74 12.33
N LEU A 108 15.27 11.63 13.20
CA LEU A 108 15.27 10.64 14.28
C LEU A 108 15.21 9.20 13.73
N ARG A 109 14.49 8.95 12.63
CA ARG A 109 14.49 7.66 11.94
C ARG A 109 15.90 7.25 11.49
N GLU A 110 16.65 8.22 10.94
CA GLU A 110 18.02 7.99 10.49
C GLU A 110 18.98 7.74 11.67
N ARG A 111 18.85 8.51 12.76
CA ARG A 111 19.63 8.25 13.98
C ARG A 111 19.37 6.86 14.55
N ARG A 112 18.10 6.44 14.64
CA ARG A 112 17.71 5.10 15.08
C ARG A 112 18.28 4.00 14.18
N TYR A 113 18.27 4.22 12.86
CA TYR A 113 18.94 3.31 11.93
C TYR A 113 20.45 3.21 12.20
N ASN A 114 21.12 4.34 12.41
CA ASN A 114 22.55 4.36 12.69
C ASN A 114 22.90 3.64 14.02
N GLU A 115 22.04 3.75 15.03
CA GLU A 115 22.17 2.97 16.27
C GLU A 115 22.09 1.47 16.00
N ILE A 116 21.12 1.02 15.20
CA ILE A 116 20.97 -0.39 14.81
C ILE A 116 22.19 -0.85 13.99
N ALA A 117 22.64 -0.06 13.04
CA ALA A 117 23.82 -0.37 12.21
C ALA A 117 25.09 -0.54 13.05
N ASN A 118 25.22 0.21 14.15
CA ASN A 118 26.34 0.13 15.10
C ASN A 118 26.16 -0.91 16.23
N GLY A 119 25.25 -1.88 16.05
CA GLY A 119 25.08 -3.00 16.96
C GLY A 119 23.91 -2.88 17.94
N GLY A 120 23.14 -1.77 17.90
CA GLY A 120 21.89 -1.65 18.63
C GLY A 120 20.80 -2.58 18.11
N THR A 121 19.66 -2.61 18.78
CA THR A 121 18.51 -3.43 18.41
C THR A 121 17.21 -2.69 18.67
N LEU A 122 16.11 -3.21 18.17
CA LEU A 122 14.77 -2.77 18.53
C LEU A 122 14.30 -3.49 19.81
N GLY A 123 13.45 -2.84 20.58
CA GLY A 123 12.85 -3.39 21.78
C GLY A 123 11.76 -2.48 22.31
N PHE A 124 10.95 -2.99 23.22
CA PHE A 124 9.95 -2.18 23.90
C PHE A 124 10.65 -1.07 24.72
N LEU A 125 10.13 0.15 24.60
CA LEU A 125 10.72 1.32 25.27
C LEU A 125 10.55 1.23 26.79
N SER A 126 11.63 1.41 27.55
CA SER A 126 11.57 1.43 29.03
C SER A 126 10.78 2.62 29.57
N ASP A 127 10.94 3.77 28.93
CA ASP A 127 10.40 5.05 29.40
C ASP A 127 8.89 5.19 29.24
N THR A 128 8.29 4.35 28.40
CA THR A 128 6.84 4.32 28.11
C THR A 128 6.15 3.08 28.69
N ARG A 129 6.82 2.36 29.57
CA ARG A 129 6.28 1.14 30.19
C ARG A 129 4.92 1.38 30.84
N ASP A 130 4.76 2.49 31.53
CA ASP A 130 3.50 2.87 32.20
C ASP A 130 2.34 3.03 31.22
N ILE A 131 2.63 3.38 29.96
CA ILE A 131 1.63 3.44 28.89
C ILE A 131 1.22 2.03 28.50
N ARG A 132 2.18 1.12 28.25
CA ARG A 132 1.89 -0.26 27.82
C ARG A 132 1.15 -1.09 28.88
N GLU A 133 1.48 -0.86 30.16
CA GLU A 133 0.88 -1.56 31.29
C GLU A 133 -0.33 -0.80 31.90
N GLY A 134 -0.63 0.40 31.38
CA GLY A 134 -1.65 1.31 31.91
C GLY A 134 -3.07 0.89 31.52
N ASN A 135 -4.02 1.19 32.42
CA ASN A 135 -5.44 0.98 32.15
C ASN A 135 -6.08 2.24 31.55
N TRP A 136 -5.99 2.39 30.25
CA TRP A 136 -6.60 3.46 29.45
C TRP A 136 -7.29 2.87 28.22
N GLN A 137 -8.19 3.64 27.61
CA GLN A 137 -8.95 3.24 26.43
C GLN A 137 -8.88 4.32 25.36
N VAL A 138 -8.95 3.91 24.10
CA VAL A 138 -9.18 4.84 22.99
C VAL A 138 -10.65 5.28 22.96
N ALA A 139 -10.95 6.31 22.18
CA ALA A 139 -12.32 6.71 21.93
C ALA A 139 -13.15 5.55 21.33
N PRO A 140 -14.42 5.38 21.73
CA PRO A 140 -15.24 4.28 21.23
C PRO A 140 -15.39 4.31 19.70
N PRO A 141 -15.73 3.17 19.06
CA PRO A 141 -15.89 3.09 17.61
C PRO A 141 -16.79 4.19 17.05
N ALA A 142 -16.33 4.84 15.98
CA ALA A 142 -17.06 5.93 15.35
C ALA A 142 -18.19 5.42 14.43
N PRO A 143 -19.22 6.23 14.16
CA PRO A 143 -20.27 5.88 13.21
C PRO A 143 -19.67 5.51 11.83
N GLY A 144 -20.13 4.39 11.23
CA GLY A 144 -19.59 3.87 9.98
C GLY A 144 -18.30 3.06 10.11
N LEU A 145 -17.66 3.02 11.32
CA LEU A 145 -16.51 2.17 11.64
C LEU A 145 -16.80 1.17 12.77
N ILE A 146 -18.06 0.94 13.10
CA ILE A 146 -18.45 -0.03 14.13
C ILE A 146 -18.27 -1.47 13.61
N ASP A 147 -18.66 -1.71 12.37
CA ASP A 147 -18.48 -2.96 11.63
C ASP A 147 -17.48 -2.73 10.50
N ARG A 148 -16.33 -3.39 10.60
CA ARG A 148 -15.18 -3.25 9.68
C ARG A 148 -14.75 -4.58 9.09
N ARG A 149 -15.62 -5.58 9.09
CA ARG A 149 -15.27 -6.97 8.71
C ARG A 149 -14.69 -7.12 7.31
N VAL A 150 -15.03 -6.23 6.37
CA VAL A 150 -14.37 -6.15 5.05
C VAL A 150 -14.13 -4.71 4.67
N GLU A 151 -12.89 -4.39 4.38
CA GLU A 151 -12.45 -3.10 3.83
C GLU A 151 -11.83 -3.33 2.46
N ILE A 152 -12.16 -2.48 1.48
CA ILE A 152 -11.56 -2.52 0.16
C ILE A 152 -10.61 -1.34 -0.01
N THR A 153 -9.41 -1.58 -0.56
CA THR A 153 -8.44 -0.53 -0.89
C THR A 153 -8.42 -0.26 -2.38
N GLY A 154 -8.11 0.97 -2.77
CA GLY A 154 -7.90 1.34 -4.16
C GLY A 154 -7.64 2.83 -4.34
N PRO A 155 -7.07 3.22 -5.50
CA PRO A 155 -6.74 4.60 -5.81
C PRO A 155 -7.99 5.49 -5.91
N THR A 156 -7.75 6.80 -5.92
CA THR A 156 -8.80 7.82 -5.92
C THR A 156 -9.29 8.23 -7.31
N ASP A 157 -8.92 7.50 -8.39
CA ASP A 157 -9.52 7.73 -9.70
C ASP A 157 -11.02 7.42 -9.73
N ALA A 158 -11.79 8.13 -10.54
CA ALA A 158 -13.25 8.09 -10.53
C ALA A 158 -13.81 6.68 -10.73
N LYS A 159 -13.27 5.90 -11.67
CA LYS A 159 -13.77 4.55 -11.96
C LYS A 159 -13.52 3.59 -10.80
N MET A 160 -12.31 3.59 -10.24
CA MET A 160 -11.95 2.72 -9.13
C MET A 160 -12.70 3.12 -7.86
N ALA A 161 -12.82 4.43 -7.59
CA ALA A 161 -13.62 4.96 -6.50
C ALA A 161 -15.09 4.49 -6.55
N ILE A 162 -15.75 4.60 -7.71
CA ILE A 162 -17.13 4.11 -7.89
C ILE A 162 -17.21 2.59 -7.66
N ASN A 163 -16.28 1.83 -8.22
CA ASN A 163 -16.27 0.37 -8.05
C ASN A 163 -16.05 -0.02 -6.58
N ALA A 164 -15.14 0.64 -5.87
CA ALA A 164 -14.87 0.38 -4.46
C ALA A 164 -16.06 0.75 -3.57
N LEU A 165 -16.65 1.92 -3.76
CA LEU A 165 -17.83 2.37 -3.02
C LEU A 165 -19.04 1.45 -3.20
N ASN A 166 -19.21 0.87 -4.39
CA ASN A 166 -20.31 -0.05 -4.74
C ASN A 166 -19.99 -1.53 -4.43
N SER A 167 -18.81 -1.86 -3.93
CA SER A 167 -18.33 -3.24 -3.79
C SER A 167 -19.07 -4.10 -2.77
N GLY A 168 -19.83 -3.48 -1.86
CA GLY A 168 -20.45 -4.14 -0.70
C GLY A 168 -19.53 -4.24 0.51
N ALA A 169 -18.27 -3.81 0.43
CA ALA A 169 -17.39 -3.66 1.58
C ALA A 169 -17.95 -2.60 2.55
N LYS A 170 -17.61 -2.73 3.83
CA LYS A 170 -18.02 -1.76 4.86
C LYS A 170 -17.27 -0.45 4.75
N VAL A 171 -16.01 -0.52 4.33
CA VAL A 171 -15.08 0.60 4.24
C VAL A 171 -14.39 0.58 2.89
N TRP A 172 -14.23 1.76 2.28
CA TRP A 172 -13.29 1.99 1.20
C TRP A 172 -12.13 2.82 1.71
N LEU A 173 -10.93 2.25 1.64
CA LEU A 173 -9.68 2.98 1.82
C LEU A 173 -9.35 3.71 0.52
N ALA A 174 -9.63 5.00 0.51
CA ALA A 174 -9.32 5.91 -0.58
C ALA A 174 -7.83 6.29 -0.50
N ASP A 175 -7.03 5.72 -1.37
CA ASP A 175 -5.60 5.70 -1.24
C ASP A 175 -4.91 6.76 -2.11
N PHE A 176 -4.21 7.71 -1.48
CA PHE A 176 -3.30 8.66 -2.13
C PHE A 176 -1.84 8.20 -2.09
N GLU A 177 -1.55 7.11 -1.39
CA GLU A 177 -0.20 6.59 -1.19
C GLU A 177 0.12 5.42 -2.15
N ASP A 178 0.15 4.18 -1.65
CA ASP A 178 0.72 3.04 -2.37
C ASP A 178 -0.06 2.60 -3.62
N ALA A 179 -1.38 2.70 -3.61
CA ALA A 179 -2.20 2.35 -4.77
C ALA A 179 -2.35 3.49 -5.79
N ASN A 180 -1.74 4.64 -5.53
CA ASN A 180 -1.74 5.80 -6.41
C ASN A 180 -0.30 6.17 -6.82
N THR A 181 -0.18 7.18 -7.66
CA THR A 181 1.12 7.79 -7.96
C THR A 181 1.05 9.29 -7.73
N PRO A 182 2.13 9.92 -7.23
CA PRO A 182 2.10 11.33 -6.83
C PRO A 182 2.18 12.31 -8.02
N LEU A 183 1.59 11.95 -9.16
CA LEU A 183 1.36 12.91 -10.24
C LEU A 183 0.41 14.00 -9.73
N TRP A 184 0.76 15.25 -9.99
CA TRP A 184 -0.06 16.39 -9.58
C TRP A 184 -1.54 16.24 -9.96
N GLU A 185 -1.80 15.79 -11.19
CA GLU A 185 -3.15 15.54 -11.68
C GLU A 185 -3.89 14.50 -10.83
N ASN A 186 -3.23 13.39 -10.50
CA ASN A 186 -3.82 12.33 -9.67
C ASN A 186 -4.17 12.84 -8.26
N MET A 187 -3.28 13.64 -7.67
CA MET A 187 -3.47 14.16 -6.32
C MET A 187 -4.63 15.15 -6.25
N VAL A 188 -4.71 16.09 -7.19
CA VAL A 188 -5.78 17.11 -7.21
C VAL A 188 -7.11 16.51 -7.68
N GLN A 189 -7.10 15.70 -8.75
CA GLN A 189 -8.31 15.04 -9.25
C GLN A 189 -8.89 14.07 -8.21
N GLY A 190 -8.04 13.39 -7.44
CA GLY A 190 -8.46 12.52 -6.33
C GLY A 190 -9.29 13.26 -5.29
N GLN A 191 -8.92 14.50 -4.94
CA GLN A 191 -9.67 15.34 -4.01
C GLN A 191 -11.06 15.74 -4.58
N LEU A 192 -11.12 16.06 -5.87
CA LEU A 192 -12.39 16.32 -6.57
C LEU A 192 -13.29 15.08 -6.56
N ASN A 193 -12.73 13.92 -6.88
CA ASN A 193 -13.48 12.66 -6.91
C ASN A 193 -14.04 12.29 -5.53
N LEU A 194 -13.29 12.50 -4.46
CA LEU A 194 -13.74 12.29 -3.08
C LEU A 194 -14.89 13.23 -2.72
N ARG A 195 -14.76 14.51 -3.06
CA ARG A 195 -15.82 15.50 -2.83
C ARG A 195 -17.09 15.13 -3.60
N ASP A 196 -16.97 14.82 -4.88
CA ASP A 196 -18.09 14.43 -5.72
C ASP A 196 -18.73 13.10 -5.26
N ALA A 197 -17.93 12.17 -4.72
CA ALA A 197 -18.44 10.93 -4.13
C ALA A 197 -19.29 11.19 -2.88
N ILE A 198 -18.83 12.09 -1.99
CA ILE A 198 -19.55 12.46 -0.76
C ILE A 198 -20.84 13.23 -1.10
N ASP A 199 -20.79 14.08 -2.12
CA ASP A 199 -21.94 14.85 -2.59
C ASP A 199 -22.91 13.98 -3.45
N GLY A 200 -22.55 12.71 -3.75
CA GLY A 200 -23.39 11.77 -4.52
C GLY A 200 -23.42 12.05 -6.02
N THR A 201 -22.48 12.83 -6.55
CA THR A 201 -22.45 13.30 -7.94
C THR A 201 -21.36 12.62 -8.78
N LEU A 202 -20.49 11.80 -8.18
CA LEU A 202 -19.41 11.15 -8.91
C LEU A 202 -19.94 10.19 -9.97
N THR A 203 -19.55 10.43 -11.22
CA THR A 203 -19.84 9.58 -12.38
C THR A 203 -18.60 9.42 -13.24
N PHE A 204 -18.53 8.35 -14.02
CA PHE A 204 -17.45 8.13 -14.98
C PHE A 204 -17.98 7.45 -16.23
N ILE A 205 -17.52 7.87 -17.40
CA ILE A 205 -17.80 7.21 -18.69
C ILE A 205 -16.46 6.71 -19.24
N SER A 206 -16.33 5.39 -19.43
CA SER A 206 -15.11 4.84 -19.99
C SER A 206 -14.94 5.21 -21.48
N PRO A 207 -13.72 5.13 -22.04
CA PRO A 207 -13.49 5.36 -23.48
C PRO A 207 -14.35 4.49 -24.40
N GLU A 208 -14.75 3.31 -23.92
CA GLU A 208 -15.65 2.38 -24.63
C GLU A 208 -17.13 2.74 -24.47
N GLY A 209 -17.47 3.85 -23.81
CA GLY A 209 -18.81 4.33 -23.60
C GLY A 209 -19.59 3.67 -22.45
N ARG A 210 -18.93 2.89 -21.57
CA ARG A 210 -19.58 2.31 -20.39
C ARG A 210 -19.70 3.37 -19.29
N SER A 211 -20.94 3.55 -18.79
CA SER A 211 -21.22 4.45 -17.67
C SER A 211 -21.04 3.76 -16.31
N TYR A 212 -20.48 4.49 -15.36
CA TYR A 212 -20.33 4.12 -13.95
C TYR A 212 -20.94 5.21 -13.08
N ALA A 213 -21.68 4.84 -12.05
CA ALA A 213 -22.32 5.74 -11.11
C ALA A 213 -22.37 5.12 -9.71
N LEU A 214 -22.58 5.96 -8.71
CA LEU A 214 -22.75 5.53 -7.33
C LEU A 214 -24.11 4.84 -7.14
N GLY A 215 -24.14 3.80 -6.32
CA GLY A 215 -25.35 3.10 -5.88
C GLY A 215 -25.89 3.68 -4.56
N ASP A 216 -26.89 2.99 -3.99
CA ASP A 216 -27.56 3.45 -2.77
C ASP A 216 -26.80 3.11 -1.48
N ASN A 217 -26.07 1.98 -1.46
CA ASN A 217 -25.37 1.47 -0.28
C ASN A 217 -23.86 1.59 -0.48
N LEU A 218 -23.30 2.72 -0.11
CA LEU A 218 -21.91 3.02 -0.29
C LEU A 218 -21.07 2.66 0.93
N ALA A 219 -19.87 2.14 0.68
CA ALA A 219 -18.83 1.95 1.70
C ALA A 219 -18.50 3.28 2.41
N THR A 220 -18.09 3.20 3.67
CA THR A 220 -17.57 4.35 4.41
C THR A 220 -16.20 4.73 3.86
N ILE A 221 -16.00 6.01 3.54
CA ILE A 221 -14.73 6.51 3.01
C ILE A 221 -13.74 6.70 4.18
N VAL A 222 -12.56 6.11 4.05
CA VAL A 222 -11.40 6.34 4.92
C VAL A 222 -10.23 6.71 4.04
N VAL A 223 -9.61 7.86 4.23
CA VAL A 223 -8.54 8.38 3.35
C VAL A 223 -7.18 8.00 3.86
N ARG A 224 -6.32 7.43 3.01
CA ARG A 224 -4.90 7.27 3.30
C ARG A 224 -4.10 8.39 2.61
N PRO A 225 -3.65 9.42 3.36
CA PRO A 225 -2.73 10.41 2.82
C PRO A 225 -1.35 9.77 2.60
N ARG A 226 -0.51 10.41 1.79
CA ARG A 226 0.89 10.02 1.64
C ARG A 226 1.64 10.01 2.98
N GLY A 227 2.67 9.16 3.09
CA GLY A 227 3.52 9.10 4.27
C GLY A 227 4.33 10.38 4.50
N TRP A 228 4.82 10.59 5.74
CA TRP A 228 5.58 11.76 6.14
C TRP A 228 6.86 12.01 5.32
N HIS A 229 7.38 10.98 4.64
CA HIS A 229 8.62 11.05 3.86
C HIS A 229 8.43 11.65 2.46
N LEU A 230 7.22 11.60 1.88
CA LEU A 230 6.96 12.09 0.53
C LEU A 230 6.63 13.60 0.52
N PRO A 231 7.30 14.40 -0.32
CA PRO A 231 6.90 15.78 -0.57
C PRO A 231 5.77 15.89 -1.60
N GLU A 232 5.08 17.02 -1.61
CA GLU A 232 4.32 17.49 -2.77
C GLU A 232 5.15 18.57 -3.47
N LYS A 233 5.87 18.18 -4.52
CA LYS A 233 6.85 19.06 -5.17
C LYS A 233 6.21 20.22 -5.96
N HIS A 234 4.90 20.12 -6.25
CA HIS A 234 4.18 21.12 -7.05
C HIS A 234 3.47 22.19 -6.23
N LEU A 235 3.48 22.08 -4.89
CA LEU A 235 3.01 23.12 -3.99
C LEU A 235 4.14 23.55 -3.06
N LEU A 236 4.57 24.80 -3.20
CA LEU A 236 5.62 25.38 -2.36
C LEU A 236 5.00 26.36 -1.35
N VAL A 237 5.46 26.28 -0.12
CA VAL A 237 5.18 27.27 0.93
C VAL A 237 6.50 27.86 1.40
N ASP A 238 6.64 29.18 1.29
CA ASP A 238 7.87 29.91 1.62
C ASP A 238 9.11 29.33 0.90
N GLY A 239 8.91 28.90 -0.36
CA GLY A 239 9.92 28.32 -1.24
C GLY A 239 10.31 26.87 -0.95
N LYS A 240 9.57 26.15 -0.07
CA LYS A 240 9.81 24.74 0.26
C LYS A 240 8.62 23.88 -0.15
N PRO A 241 8.85 22.65 -0.70
CA PRO A 241 7.78 21.71 -0.96
C PRO A 241 7.00 21.35 0.31
N VAL A 242 5.68 21.32 0.23
CA VAL A 242 4.82 20.86 1.31
C VAL A 242 4.97 19.35 1.48
N ALA A 243 4.86 18.83 2.71
CA ALA A 243 4.73 17.39 2.92
C ALA A 243 3.46 16.87 2.22
N GLY A 244 3.60 15.82 1.41
CA GLY A 244 2.45 15.19 0.73
C GLY A 244 1.36 14.79 1.72
N ALA A 245 1.74 14.31 2.90
CA ALA A 245 0.83 14.02 4.00
C ALA A 245 -0.07 15.20 4.38
N LEU A 246 0.50 16.40 4.51
CA LEU A 246 -0.25 17.62 4.88
C LEU A 246 -1.08 18.15 3.71
N PHE A 247 -0.63 17.95 2.47
CA PHE A 247 -1.39 18.32 1.28
C PHE A 247 -2.65 17.45 1.15
N ASP A 248 -2.49 16.14 1.17
CA ASP A 248 -3.60 15.19 0.99
C ASP A 248 -4.63 15.30 2.11
N PHE A 249 -4.14 15.29 3.35
CA PHE A 249 -4.97 15.49 4.54
C PHE A 249 -5.65 16.86 4.55
N GLY A 250 -4.87 17.92 4.29
CA GLY A 250 -5.34 19.30 4.37
C GLY A 250 -6.47 19.61 3.39
N LEU A 251 -6.33 19.25 2.12
CA LEU A 251 -7.39 19.42 1.13
C LEU A 251 -8.64 18.61 1.50
N TYR A 252 -8.47 17.34 1.87
CA TYR A 252 -9.60 16.49 2.20
C TYR A 252 -10.37 17.01 3.42
N ILE A 253 -9.69 17.30 4.53
CA ILE A 253 -10.38 17.76 5.73
C ILE A 253 -11.06 19.12 5.52
N PHE A 254 -10.43 20.02 4.76
CA PHE A 254 -10.98 21.34 4.47
C PHE A 254 -12.28 21.26 3.66
N HIS A 255 -12.27 20.50 2.55
CA HIS A 255 -13.43 20.41 1.66
C HIS A 255 -14.47 19.37 2.10
N CYS A 256 -14.03 18.27 2.71
CA CYS A 256 -14.87 17.10 2.97
C CYS A 256 -15.23 16.92 4.45
N GLY A 257 -14.47 17.49 5.39
CA GLY A 257 -14.67 17.25 6.82
C GLY A 257 -16.09 17.52 7.31
N GLN A 258 -16.60 18.71 7.05
CA GLN A 258 -17.97 19.10 7.43
C GLN A 258 -19.04 18.33 6.63
N ARG A 259 -18.76 17.94 5.37
CA ARG A 259 -19.66 17.13 4.55
C ARG A 259 -19.81 15.72 5.15
N GLN A 260 -18.71 15.09 5.55
CA GLN A 260 -18.69 13.79 6.17
C GLN A 260 -19.41 13.77 7.52
N VAL A 261 -19.23 14.79 8.35
CA VAL A 261 -19.99 14.94 9.61
C VAL A 261 -21.49 15.01 9.37
N ARG A 262 -21.93 15.79 8.38
CA ARG A 262 -23.35 15.87 8.01
C ARG A 262 -23.90 14.54 7.47
N ALA A 263 -23.04 13.76 6.80
CA ALA A 263 -23.38 12.41 6.32
C ALA A 263 -23.35 11.35 7.43
N GLY A 264 -22.83 11.68 8.64
CA GLY A 264 -22.71 10.74 9.77
C GLY A 264 -21.64 9.66 9.55
N LYS A 265 -20.64 9.89 8.70
CA LYS A 265 -19.65 8.90 8.26
C LYS A 265 -18.20 9.43 8.21
N GLY A 266 -17.75 10.19 9.15
CA GLY A 266 -16.35 10.64 9.16
C GLY A 266 -16.16 12.08 9.59
N PRO A 267 -15.01 12.71 9.31
CA PRO A 267 -13.88 12.28 8.45
C PRO A 267 -12.94 11.25 9.11
N TYR A 268 -12.52 10.26 8.33
CA TYR A 268 -11.69 9.15 8.80
C TYR A 268 -10.44 8.97 7.93
N PHE A 269 -9.35 8.47 8.57
CA PHE A 269 -8.06 8.33 7.94
C PHE A 269 -7.40 6.99 8.23
N TYR A 270 -6.49 6.57 7.33
CA TYR A 270 -5.45 5.60 7.55
C TYR A 270 -4.09 6.31 7.54
N LEU A 271 -3.25 6.05 8.54
CA LEU A 271 -1.95 6.71 8.67
C LEU A 271 -0.83 5.73 8.30
N PRO A 272 -0.12 5.97 7.17
CA PRO A 272 0.89 5.04 6.69
C PRO A 272 2.27 5.31 7.26
N LYS A 273 3.09 4.26 7.29
CA LYS A 273 4.56 4.29 7.43
C LYS A 273 5.09 5.05 8.64
N LEU A 274 4.34 5.06 9.76
CA LEU A 274 4.84 5.58 11.02
C LEU A 274 5.91 4.65 11.59
N GLU A 275 7.01 5.21 12.10
CA GLU A 275 8.08 4.44 12.75
C GLU A 275 8.10 4.60 14.28
N SER A 276 7.35 5.56 14.84
CA SER A 276 7.31 5.81 16.27
C SER A 276 6.00 6.44 16.74
N HIS A 277 5.74 6.34 18.03
CA HIS A 277 4.64 7.05 18.69
C HIS A 277 4.77 8.58 18.61
N LEU A 278 5.98 9.11 18.45
CA LEU A 278 6.20 10.55 18.27
C LEU A 278 5.64 11.05 16.94
N GLU A 279 5.66 10.24 15.90
CA GLU A 279 5.02 10.53 14.63
C GLU A 279 3.48 10.44 14.73
N ALA A 280 2.97 9.54 15.55
CA ALA A 280 1.55 9.48 15.89
C ALA A 280 1.12 10.72 16.68
N ARG A 281 1.95 11.22 17.61
CA ARG A 281 1.74 12.49 18.33
C ARG A 281 1.67 13.66 17.36
N LEU A 282 2.58 13.71 16.37
CA LEU A 282 2.53 14.76 15.34
C LEU A 282 1.19 14.76 14.60
N TRP A 283 0.69 13.57 14.20
CA TRP A 283 -0.64 13.48 13.60
C TRP A 283 -1.76 13.93 14.54
N ASN A 284 -1.69 13.59 15.83
CA ASN A 284 -2.65 14.07 16.82
C ASN A 284 -2.67 15.61 16.90
N ASP A 285 -1.51 16.24 16.90
CA ASP A 285 -1.39 17.70 16.93
C ASP A 285 -1.96 18.33 15.64
N VAL A 286 -1.69 17.73 14.48
CA VAL A 286 -2.30 18.13 13.20
C VAL A 286 -3.83 18.02 13.26
N PHE A 287 -4.37 16.91 13.78
CA PHE A 287 -5.82 16.73 13.90
C PHE A 287 -6.47 17.75 14.82
N VAL A 288 -5.85 18.05 15.95
CA VAL A 288 -6.36 19.03 16.90
C VAL A 288 -6.44 20.42 16.27
N LEU A 289 -5.37 20.87 15.60
CA LEU A 289 -5.37 22.16 14.89
C LEU A 289 -6.39 22.17 13.75
N ALA A 290 -6.40 21.12 12.94
CA ALA A 290 -7.30 21.04 11.78
C ALA A 290 -8.77 21.10 12.21
N GLN A 291 -9.18 20.32 13.21
CA GLN A 291 -10.56 20.34 13.72
C GLN A 291 -10.97 21.74 14.20
N GLN A 292 -10.07 22.42 14.90
CA GLN A 292 -10.31 23.80 15.36
C GLN A 292 -10.53 24.75 14.17
N ARG A 293 -9.70 24.62 13.10
CA ARG A 293 -9.74 25.52 11.93
C ARG A 293 -10.97 25.28 11.06
N VAL A 294 -11.36 24.02 10.85
CA VAL A 294 -12.53 23.68 10.03
C VAL A 294 -13.84 23.60 10.83
N GLY A 295 -13.82 23.98 12.12
CA GLY A 295 -15.01 24.03 12.97
C GLY A 295 -15.60 22.67 13.33
N LEU A 296 -14.76 21.65 13.51
CA LEU A 296 -15.14 20.31 13.99
C LEU A 296 -14.85 20.17 15.48
N ALA A 297 -15.66 19.40 16.18
CA ALA A 297 -15.39 19.04 17.56
C ALA A 297 -14.12 18.18 17.68
N ARG A 298 -13.35 18.34 18.76
CA ARG A 298 -12.20 17.48 19.05
C ARG A 298 -12.64 16.01 19.14
N GLY A 299 -11.87 15.11 18.53
CA GLY A 299 -12.20 13.70 18.46
C GLY A 299 -13.19 13.30 17.35
N THR A 300 -13.62 14.24 16.49
CA THR A 300 -14.44 13.94 15.31
C THR A 300 -13.62 13.18 14.26
N ILE A 301 -12.37 13.57 14.01
CA ILE A 301 -11.44 12.82 13.18
C ILE A 301 -11.15 11.48 13.85
N ARG A 302 -11.19 10.39 13.06
CA ARG A 302 -10.72 9.09 13.50
C ARG A 302 -9.67 8.56 12.55
N ALA A 303 -8.67 7.87 13.10
CA ALA A 303 -7.57 7.33 12.33
C ALA A 303 -7.20 5.91 12.77
N THR A 304 -6.97 5.06 11.78
CA THR A 304 -6.34 3.75 11.94
C THR A 304 -4.88 3.88 11.54
N VAL A 305 -3.95 3.34 12.32
CA VAL A 305 -2.53 3.35 11.96
C VAL A 305 -2.16 2.01 11.32
N LEU A 306 -1.51 2.08 10.15
CA LEU A 306 -0.85 0.90 9.59
C LEU A 306 0.43 0.63 10.38
N VAL A 307 0.48 -0.49 11.08
CA VAL A 307 1.71 -1.01 11.67
C VAL A 307 2.44 -1.78 10.59
N GLU A 308 3.11 -1.06 9.74
CA GLU A 308 3.78 -1.57 8.55
C GLU A 308 5.27 -1.22 8.51
N THR A 309 5.78 -0.69 9.61
CA THR A 309 7.21 -0.51 9.82
C THR A 309 7.66 -1.34 11.02
N TYR A 310 8.85 -1.90 10.92
CA TYR A 310 9.38 -2.77 11.97
C TYR A 310 9.52 -2.07 13.33
N PRO A 311 9.99 -0.80 13.41
CA PRO A 311 10.02 -0.06 14.67
C PRO A 311 8.65 0.14 15.31
N ALA A 312 7.60 0.41 14.52
CA ALA A 312 6.25 0.64 15.04
C ALA A 312 5.66 -0.56 15.77
N ALA A 313 6.08 -1.79 15.42
CA ALA A 313 5.65 -3.00 16.11
C ALA A 313 6.04 -3.03 17.60
N PHE A 314 7.08 -2.30 17.99
CA PHE A 314 7.53 -2.18 19.37
C PHE A 314 6.87 -1.00 20.12
N GLU A 315 6.04 -0.21 19.44
CA GLU A 315 5.44 1.01 19.99
C GLU A 315 3.90 1.05 19.76
N MET A 316 3.26 -0.11 19.56
CA MET A 316 1.81 -0.17 19.21
C MET A 316 0.91 0.48 20.28
N ALA A 317 1.17 0.19 21.56
CA ALA A 317 0.40 0.77 22.66
C ALA A 317 0.63 2.28 22.76
N GLU A 318 1.87 2.73 22.61
CA GLU A 318 2.24 4.14 22.61
C GLU A 318 1.59 4.90 21.45
N ILE A 319 1.56 4.30 20.25
CA ILE A 319 0.89 4.87 19.07
C ILE A 319 -0.62 5.05 19.34
N LEU A 320 -1.27 4.04 19.87
CA LEU A 320 -2.69 4.13 20.27
C LEU A 320 -2.90 5.20 21.33
N TYR A 321 -2.00 5.29 22.33
CA TYR A 321 -2.10 6.26 23.42
C TYR A 321 -2.00 7.69 22.94
N GLU A 322 -1.04 7.99 22.06
CA GLU A 322 -0.91 9.32 21.47
C GLU A 322 -2.15 9.74 20.69
N LEU A 323 -2.75 8.82 19.98
CA LEU A 323 -3.96 9.04 19.19
C LEU A 323 -5.26 8.72 19.94
N ARG A 324 -5.26 8.43 21.24
CA ARG A 324 -6.41 7.84 21.95
C ARG A 324 -7.76 8.55 21.76
N GLU A 325 -7.77 9.86 21.56
CA GLU A 325 -8.99 10.62 21.28
C GLU A 325 -9.44 10.52 19.81
N HIS A 326 -8.54 10.09 18.91
CA HIS A 326 -8.74 10.01 17.47
C HIS A 326 -8.54 8.58 16.91
N SER A 327 -8.13 7.61 17.74
CA SER A 327 -7.86 6.26 17.24
C SER A 327 -9.12 5.52 16.82
N SER A 328 -9.01 4.79 15.71
CA SER A 328 -9.96 3.77 15.26
C SER A 328 -9.34 2.38 15.19
N GLY A 329 -8.07 2.23 15.58
CA GLY A 329 -7.41 0.94 15.60
C GLY A 329 -6.05 0.90 14.91
N LEU A 330 -5.56 -0.32 14.76
CA LEU A 330 -4.33 -0.63 14.02
C LEU A 330 -4.64 -1.61 12.88
N ASN A 331 -3.82 -1.57 11.83
CA ASN A 331 -3.88 -2.51 10.73
C ASN A 331 -2.54 -3.26 10.59
N ALA A 332 -2.61 -4.56 10.28
CA ALA A 332 -1.44 -5.40 10.11
C ALA A 332 -0.94 -5.36 8.65
N GLY A 333 -0.02 -4.46 8.33
CA GLY A 333 0.67 -4.44 7.04
C GLY A 333 1.60 -5.65 6.89
N ARG A 334 1.80 -6.14 5.66
CA ARG A 334 2.68 -7.29 5.39
C ARG A 334 3.93 -6.88 4.63
N TRP A 335 3.77 -6.40 3.41
CA TRP A 335 4.92 -6.19 2.52
C TRP A 335 5.82 -5.05 2.97
N ASP A 336 5.26 -3.92 3.36
CA ASP A 336 6.00 -2.82 3.97
C ASP A 336 6.68 -3.21 5.28
N TYR A 337 6.01 -4.04 6.11
CA TYR A 337 6.60 -4.53 7.35
C TYR A 337 7.85 -5.38 7.08
N ILE A 338 7.78 -6.31 6.12
CA ILE A 338 8.91 -7.16 5.70
C ILE A 338 10.00 -6.30 5.04
N PHE A 339 9.62 -5.35 4.18
CA PHE A 339 10.54 -4.35 3.62
C PHE A 339 11.27 -3.60 4.73
N SER A 340 10.55 -3.15 5.77
CA SER A 340 11.11 -2.42 6.89
C SER A 340 12.09 -3.26 7.72
N VAL A 341 11.89 -4.59 7.84
CA VAL A 341 12.87 -5.51 8.44
C VAL A 341 14.19 -5.42 7.68
N ILE A 342 14.15 -5.59 6.35
CA ILE A 342 15.35 -5.51 5.51
C ILE A 342 16.01 -4.13 5.67
N LYS A 343 15.24 -3.06 5.51
CA LYS A 343 15.69 -1.67 5.58
C LYS A 343 16.42 -1.36 6.90
N LYS A 344 15.85 -1.74 8.03
CA LYS A 344 16.40 -1.40 9.35
C LYS A 344 17.59 -2.26 9.74
N PHE A 345 17.64 -3.51 9.29
CA PHE A 345 18.69 -4.46 9.66
C PHE A 345 19.62 -4.83 8.49
N ARG A 346 19.65 -4.04 7.41
CA ARG A 346 20.42 -4.31 6.18
C ARG A 346 21.92 -4.51 6.41
N THR A 347 22.49 -3.94 7.47
CA THR A 347 23.90 -4.06 7.84
C THR A 347 24.18 -5.20 8.84
N ARG A 348 23.16 -5.95 9.27
CA ARG A 348 23.28 -6.95 10.33
C ARG A 348 23.54 -8.38 9.79
N GLY A 349 23.81 -8.49 8.51
CA GLY A 349 24.23 -9.73 7.87
C GLY A 349 23.13 -10.81 7.79
N ARG A 350 23.57 -12.07 7.72
CA ARG A 350 22.69 -13.20 7.38
C ARG A 350 21.58 -13.49 8.40
N GLN A 351 21.71 -13.04 9.64
CA GLN A 351 20.66 -13.28 10.66
C GLN A 351 19.33 -12.57 10.37
N PHE A 352 19.35 -11.52 9.52
CA PHE A 352 18.15 -10.83 9.07
C PHE A 352 17.90 -11.03 7.58
N MET A 353 18.63 -11.95 6.93
CA MET A 353 18.43 -12.28 5.53
C MET A 353 17.16 -13.14 5.36
N LEU A 354 16.28 -12.70 4.51
CA LEU A 354 14.98 -13.34 4.31
C LEU A 354 14.99 -14.26 3.06
N PRO A 355 14.25 -15.37 3.08
CA PRO A 355 14.05 -16.23 1.91
C PRO A 355 13.14 -15.54 0.87
N ASP A 356 12.79 -16.25 -0.20
CA ASP A 356 11.82 -15.80 -1.19
C ASP A 356 10.58 -15.20 -0.52
N ARG A 357 10.08 -14.06 -1.02
CA ARG A 357 8.94 -13.36 -0.43
C ARG A 357 7.69 -14.24 -0.28
N SER A 358 7.52 -15.23 -1.16
CA SER A 358 6.41 -16.20 -1.10
C SER A 358 6.46 -17.12 0.12
N ALA A 359 7.64 -17.36 0.69
CA ALA A 359 7.84 -18.17 1.90
C ALA A 359 7.55 -17.37 3.18
N ILE A 360 7.54 -16.05 3.14
CA ILE A 360 7.33 -15.20 4.32
C ILE A 360 5.82 -14.97 4.50
N THR A 361 5.15 -15.98 5.03
CA THR A 361 3.69 -15.93 5.32
C THR A 361 3.41 -15.26 6.67
N MET A 362 2.14 -14.93 6.93
CA MET A 362 1.73 -14.38 8.24
C MET A 362 1.84 -15.41 9.38
N THR A 363 2.24 -16.65 9.08
CA THR A 363 2.39 -17.75 10.05
C THR A 363 3.84 -18.02 10.45
N VAL A 364 4.83 -17.37 9.82
CA VAL A 364 6.23 -17.50 10.24
C VAL A 364 6.45 -16.82 11.61
N PRO A 365 7.44 -17.24 12.42
CA PRO A 365 7.52 -16.88 13.84
C PRO A 365 7.39 -15.37 14.12
N PHE A 366 8.21 -14.53 13.52
CA PHE A 366 8.18 -13.08 13.80
C PHE A 366 6.89 -12.41 13.30
N MET A 367 6.31 -12.86 12.18
CA MET A 367 5.04 -12.35 11.66
C MET A 367 3.87 -12.79 12.56
N ARG A 368 3.94 -13.99 13.12
CA ARG A 368 2.93 -14.47 14.07
C ARG A 368 2.98 -13.67 15.37
N ALA A 369 4.16 -13.47 15.93
CA ALA A 369 4.36 -12.64 17.12
C ALA A 369 3.83 -11.21 16.92
N TYR A 370 4.10 -10.62 15.75
CA TYR A 370 3.61 -9.30 15.35
C TYR A 370 2.08 -9.23 15.30
N THR A 371 1.41 -10.17 14.63
CA THR A 371 -0.04 -10.14 14.49
C THR A 371 -0.78 -10.42 15.79
N GLU A 372 -0.28 -11.32 16.62
CA GLU A 372 -0.85 -11.61 17.94
C GLU A 372 -0.72 -10.40 18.88
N LEU A 373 0.46 -9.76 18.90
CA LEU A 373 0.67 -8.53 19.67
C LEU A 373 -0.30 -7.43 19.23
N LEU A 374 -0.49 -7.24 17.91
CA LEU A 374 -1.37 -6.21 17.38
C LEU A 374 -2.81 -6.41 17.86
N VAL A 375 -3.35 -7.62 17.74
CA VAL A 375 -4.73 -7.91 18.19
C VAL A 375 -4.86 -7.70 19.69
N SER A 376 -3.94 -8.26 20.48
CA SER A 376 -3.96 -8.12 21.94
C SER A 376 -3.89 -6.65 22.37
N THR A 377 -2.95 -5.89 21.83
CA THR A 377 -2.79 -4.46 22.14
C THR A 377 -4.04 -3.66 21.77
N CYS A 378 -4.61 -3.88 20.59
CA CYS A 378 -5.82 -3.20 20.17
C CYS A 378 -6.98 -3.47 21.15
N HIS A 379 -7.30 -4.72 21.40
CA HIS A 379 -8.47 -5.09 22.19
C HIS A 379 -8.34 -4.71 23.65
N GLN A 380 -7.14 -4.81 24.24
CA GLN A 380 -6.90 -4.34 25.62
C GLN A 380 -7.20 -2.84 25.79
N HIS A 381 -7.04 -2.06 24.73
CA HIS A 381 -7.30 -0.61 24.74
C HIS A 381 -8.57 -0.20 23.99
N GLY A 382 -9.45 -1.15 23.64
CA GLY A 382 -10.75 -0.87 23.00
C GLY A 382 -10.68 -0.40 21.55
N ALA A 383 -9.58 -0.71 20.86
CA ALA A 383 -9.31 -0.35 19.47
C ALA A 383 -9.55 -1.54 18.53
N HIS A 384 -9.94 -1.30 17.28
CA HIS A 384 -10.07 -2.35 16.28
C HIS A 384 -8.70 -2.86 15.79
N ALA A 385 -8.62 -4.17 15.58
CA ALA A 385 -7.52 -4.83 14.90
C ALA A 385 -7.95 -5.24 13.49
N ILE A 386 -7.30 -4.69 12.46
CA ILE A 386 -7.63 -4.94 11.05
C ILE A 386 -6.50 -5.75 10.40
N GLY A 387 -6.87 -6.86 9.76
CA GLY A 387 -5.96 -7.77 9.08
C GLY A 387 -5.42 -7.23 7.75
N GLY A 388 -4.49 -7.98 7.17
CA GLY A 388 -3.78 -7.61 5.96
C GLY A 388 -4.60 -7.75 4.68
N MET A 389 -4.03 -7.32 3.56
CA MET A 389 -4.69 -7.29 2.26
C MET A 389 -4.68 -8.66 1.57
N ALA A 390 -5.84 -9.11 1.06
CA ALA A 390 -5.93 -10.14 0.03
C ALA A 390 -5.83 -9.48 -1.35
N ALA A 391 -4.70 -9.71 -2.03
CA ALA A 391 -4.35 -9.02 -3.27
C ALA A 391 -4.68 -9.81 -4.56
N PHE A 392 -5.26 -11.01 -4.46
CA PHE A 392 -5.55 -11.84 -5.62
C PHE A 392 -6.59 -11.18 -6.55
N ILE A 393 -6.32 -11.23 -7.86
CA ILE A 393 -7.25 -10.80 -8.91
C ILE A 393 -7.84 -12.05 -9.56
N PRO A 394 -9.15 -12.34 -9.38
CA PRO A 394 -9.78 -13.50 -10.00
C PRO A 394 -9.67 -13.47 -11.53
N SER A 395 -9.20 -14.58 -12.12
CA SER A 395 -9.08 -14.73 -13.57
C SER A 395 -10.44 -15.07 -14.17
N ARG A 396 -10.86 -14.31 -15.18
CA ARG A 396 -12.08 -14.63 -15.96
C ARG A 396 -11.89 -15.79 -16.93
N LYS A 397 -10.63 -16.23 -17.15
CA LYS A 397 -10.27 -17.21 -18.18
C LYS A 397 -9.85 -18.57 -17.60
N ASP A 398 -9.45 -18.62 -16.32
CA ASP A 398 -8.92 -19.82 -15.69
C ASP A 398 -9.57 -20.10 -14.34
N ALA A 399 -10.54 -20.99 -14.32
CA ALA A 399 -11.27 -21.39 -13.13
C ALA A 399 -10.40 -22.16 -12.11
N LYS A 400 -9.35 -22.90 -12.57
CA LYS A 400 -8.48 -23.66 -11.67
C LYS A 400 -7.55 -22.75 -10.87
N ILE A 401 -7.01 -21.70 -11.52
CA ILE A 401 -6.22 -20.67 -10.81
C ILE A 401 -7.09 -20.02 -9.73
N ASN A 402 -8.34 -19.71 -10.06
CA ASN A 402 -9.27 -19.11 -9.08
C ASN A 402 -9.53 -20.04 -7.90
N GLU A 403 -9.82 -21.32 -8.14
CA GLU A 403 -10.09 -22.29 -7.08
C GLU A 403 -8.96 -22.32 -6.05
N VAL A 404 -7.71 -22.46 -6.51
CA VAL A 404 -6.53 -22.50 -5.62
C VAL A 404 -6.31 -21.16 -4.89
N ALA A 405 -6.44 -20.05 -5.60
CA ALA A 405 -6.16 -18.74 -5.02
C ALA A 405 -7.27 -18.30 -4.04
N LEU A 406 -8.54 -18.57 -4.35
CA LEU A 406 -9.66 -18.26 -3.46
C LEU A 406 -9.64 -19.14 -2.22
N ALA A 407 -9.21 -20.41 -2.32
CA ALA A 407 -8.97 -21.27 -1.15
C ALA A 407 -7.91 -20.65 -0.21
N LYS A 408 -6.77 -20.17 -0.77
CA LYS A 408 -5.74 -19.48 0.04
C LYS A 408 -6.24 -18.20 0.69
N VAL A 409 -7.06 -17.42 -0.02
CA VAL A 409 -7.70 -16.22 0.56
C VAL A 409 -8.60 -16.63 1.72
N ARG A 410 -9.44 -17.65 1.54
CA ARG A 410 -10.32 -18.15 2.60
C ARG A 410 -9.54 -18.63 3.83
N ASP A 411 -8.48 -19.42 3.63
CA ASP A 411 -7.63 -19.92 4.71
C ASP A 411 -6.97 -18.77 5.49
N ASP A 412 -6.45 -17.77 4.78
CA ASP A 412 -5.82 -16.59 5.38
C ASP A 412 -6.82 -15.78 6.21
N LYS A 413 -8.01 -15.50 5.66
CA LYS A 413 -9.06 -14.76 6.36
C LYS A 413 -9.68 -15.56 7.52
N THR A 414 -9.76 -16.89 7.40
CA THR A 414 -10.21 -17.77 8.49
C THR A 414 -9.23 -17.70 9.66
N ARG A 415 -7.93 -17.72 9.40
CA ARG A 415 -6.91 -17.51 10.42
C ARG A 415 -7.08 -16.14 11.09
N GLU A 416 -7.13 -15.04 10.31
CA GLU A 416 -7.26 -13.68 10.84
C GLU A 416 -8.51 -13.53 11.74
N ALA A 417 -9.69 -13.92 11.24
CA ALA A 417 -10.92 -13.88 12.03
C ALA A 417 -10.83 -14.75 13.30
N GLY A 418 -10.21 -15.94 13.17
CA GLY A 418 -9.95 -16.86 14.29
C GLY A 418 -8.93 -16.32 15.30
N ASP A 419 -7.98 -15.51 14.90
CA ASP A 419 -6.99 -14.87 15.78
C ASP A 419 -7.53 -13.68 16.56
N GLY A 420 -8.65 -13.11 16.12
CA GLY A 420 -9.32 -12.00 16.81
C GLY A 420 -9.35 -10.70 16.01
N PHE A 421 -8.95 -10.69 14.75
CA PHE A 421 -9.12 -9.49 13.92
C PHE A 421 -10.59 -9.16 13.72
N ASP A 422 -10.94 -7.87 13.74
CA ASP A 422 -12.30 -7.36 13.58
C ASP A 422 -12.72 -7.24 12.11
N GLY A 423 -11.74 -7.25 11.22
CA GLY A 423 -11.92 -7.14 9.79
C GLY A 423 -10.62 -7.29 9.04
N SER A 424 -10.67 -7.17 7.73
CA SER A 424 -9.50 -7.38 6.86
C SER A 424 -9.66 -6.65 5.53
N TRP A 425 -8.52 -6.49 4.80
CA TRP A 425 -8.49 -5.79 3.52
C TRP A 425 -8.60 -6.75 2.34
N VAL A 426 -9.24 -6.25 1.28
CA VAL A 426 -9.25 -6.85 -0.05
C VAL A 426 -8.87 -5.79 -1.09
N ALA A 427 -8.18 -6.20 -2.16
CA ALA A 427 -7.80 -5.30 -3.26
C ALA A 427 -8.71 -5.43 -4.49
N HIS A 428 -9.70 -6.34 -4.47
CA HIS A 428 -10.59 -6.57 -5.60
C HIS A 428 -12.04 -6.80 -5.12
N PRO A 429 -13.07 -6.19 -5.79
CA PRO A 429 -14.47 -6.33 -5.38
C PRO A 429 -14.95 -7.80 -5.29
N ASP A 430 -14.46 -8.68 -6.18
CA ASP A 430 -14.86 -10.09 -6.20
C ASP A 430 -14.37 -10.89 -4.97
N LEU A 431 -13.48 -10.32 -4.15
CA LEU A 431 -13.03 -10.92 -2.88
C LEU A 431 -13.88 -10.52 -1.68
N VAL A 432 -14.71 -9.48 -1.81
CA VAL A 432 -15.52 -8.94 -0.71
C VAL A 432 -16.44 -10.03 -0.12
N SER A 433 -17.16 -10.75 -0.98
CA SER A 433 -18.12 -11.78 -0.53
C SER A 433 -17.45 -12.92 0.23
N ILE A 434 -16.27 -13.37 -0.22
CA ILE A 434 -15.53 -14.46 0.43
C ILE A 434 -15.02 -14.01 1.80
N CYS A 435 -14.46 -12.81 1.87
CA CYS A 435 -13.96 -12.25 3.11
C CYS A 435 -15.13 -12.03 4.11
N GLN A 436 -16.26 -11.49 3.62
CA GLN A 436 -17.47 -11.28 4.41
C GLN A 436 -18.00 -12.60 4.99
N GLU A 437 -18.13 -13.64 4.17
CA GLU A 437 -18.60 -14.97 4.61
C GLU A 437 -17.74 -15.55 5.74
N VAL A 438 -16.41 -15.40 5.65
CA VAL A 438 -15.49 -15.87 6.68
C VAL A 438 -15.67 -15.10 7.99
N PHE A 439 -15.72 -13.77 7.93
CA PHE A 439 -15.91 -12.96 9.14
C PHE A 439 -17.32 -13.11 9.71
N ASP A 440 -18.36 -13.27 8.89
CA ASP A 440 -19.72 -13.57 9.33
C ASP A 440 -19.78 -14.88 10.13
N GLY A 441 -19.01 -15.88 9.71
CA GLY A 441 -18.91 -17.17 10.41
C GLY A 441 -18.32 -17.09 11.81
N VAL A 442 -17.47 -16.10 12.10
CA VAL A 442 -16.83 -15.88 13.41
C VAL A 442 -17.57 -14.84 14.24
N LEU A 443 -17.94 -13.72 13.64
CA LEU A 443 -18.57 -12.58 14.34
C LEU A 443 -20.08 -12.80 14.57
N GLY A 444 -20.75 -13.56 13.68
CA GLY A 444 -22.20 -13.67 13.70
C GLY A 444 -22.89 -12.30 13.64
N ASP A 445 -23.79 -12.02 14.58
CA ASP A 445 -24.51 -10.75 14.69
C ASP A 445 -23.68 -9.63 15.35
N SER A 446 -22.51 -9.94 15.93
CA SER A 446 -21.64 -8.94 16.53
C SER A 446 -20.89 -8.14 15.45
N PRO A 447 -20.81 -6.80 15.56
CA PRO A 447 -20.14 -5.99 14.55
C PRO A 447 -18.61 -6.12 14.59
N ASN A 448 -18.05 -6.61 15.70
CA ASN A 448 -16.61 -6.74 15.95
C ASN A 448 -16.38 -7.73 17.09
N GLN A 449 -15.11 -7.97 17.46
CA GLN A 449 -14.74 -8.82 18.59
C GLN A 449 -13.82 -8.12 19.60
N LEU A 450 -14.04 -6.82 19.82
CA LEU A 450 -13.28 -5.99 20.78
C LEU A 450 -13.26 -6.55 22.21
N ASN A 451 -14.24 -7.38 22.57
CA ASN A 451 -14.32 -8.05 23.88
C ASN A 451 -13.38 -9.26 24.00
N ARG A 452 -12.72 -9.67 22.92
CA ARG A 452 -11.75 -10.77 22.91
C ARG A 452 -10.35 -10.24 23.21
N LEU A 453 -10.03 -10.02 24.47
CA LEU A 453 -8.83 -9.27 24.92
C LEU A 453 -7.50 -9.96 24.63
N ARG A 454 -7.48 -11.25 24.26
CA ARG A 454 -6.27 -12.04 23.99
C ARG A 454 -5.25 -11.95 25.12
N GLU A 455 -5.73 -12.17 26.36
CA GLU A 455 -4.89 -12.24 27.56
C GLU A 455 -3.88 -13.41 27.55
N ASP A 456 -4.04 -14.33 26.60
CA ASP A 456 -3.13 -15.43 26.30
C ASP A 456 -1.82 -14.98 25.62
N VAL A 457 -1.79 -13.77 25.07
CA VAL A 457 -0.65 -13.25 24.28
C VAL A 457 0.34 -12.53 25.19
N HIS A 458 1.60 -12.99 25.15
CA HIS A 458 2.72 -12.42 25.90
C HIS A 458 3.92 -12.31 24.97
N THR A 459 3.84 -11.43 23.95
CA THR A 459 4.89 -11.26 22.96
C THR A 459 6.09 -10.54 23.54
N THR A 460 7.30 -11.09 23.34
CA THR A 460 8.56 -10.48 23.73
C THR A 460 9.26 -9.81 22.55
N SER A 461 10.24 -8.94 22.82
CA SER A 461 11.06 -8.33 21.79
C SER A 461 11.83 -9.37 20.96
N GLU A 462 12.31 -10.45 21.59
CA GLU A 462 13.03 -11.54 20.93
C GLU A 462 12.14 -12.27 19.93
N GLN A 463 10.86 -12.48 20.23
CA GLN A 463 9.91 -13.10 19.31
C GLN A 463 9.62 -12.23 18.10
N LEU A 464 9.52 -10.91 18.28
CA LEU A 464 9.39 -9.96 17.16
C LEU A 464 10.66 -9.93 16.30
N LEU A 465 11.84 -10.12 16.89
CA LEU A 465 13.15 -10.11 16.22
C LEU A 465 13.55 -11.46 15.62
N ASP A 466 12.77 -12.52 15.81
CA ASP A 466 13.09 -13.88 15.34
C ASP A 466 12.89 -14.07 13.83
N VAL A 467 13.58 -13.24 13.06
CA VAL A 467 13.60 -13.28 11.58
C VAL A 467 14.33 -14.51 11.07
N ALA A 468 15.41 -14.91 11.78
CA ALA A 468 16.27 -16.04 11.39
C ALA A 468 15.54 -17.39 11.35
N SER A 469 14.47 -17.56 12.12
CA SER A 469 13.65 -18.78 12.13
C SER A 469 12.63 -18.87 10.96
N THR A 470 12.65 -17.90 10.03
CA THR A 470 11.78 -17.94 8.85
C THR A 470 12.21 -19.07 7.92
N PRO A 471 11.34 -20.08 7.66
CA PRO A 471 11.68 -21.17 6.77
C PRO A 471 11.65 -20.73 5.31
N GLY A 472 12.45 -21.37 4.47
CA GLY A 472 12.46 -21.14 3.02
C GLY A 472 13.85 -21.11 2.43
N GLN A 473 13.92 -20.92 1.13
CA GLN A 473 15.16 -20.81 0.36
C GLN A 473 15.14 -19.50 -0.44
N ILE A 474 16.32 -19.09 -0.85
CA ILE A 474 16.50 -18.04 -1.85
C ILE A 474 16.67 -18.75 -3.19
N THR A 475 15.73 -18.55 -4.12
CA THR A 475 15.72 -19.27 -5.39
C THR A 475 15.96 -18.34 -6.58
N GLU A 476 16.46 -18.91 -7.70
CA GLU A 476 16.55 -18.14 -8.94
C GLU A 476 15.17 -17.68 -9.41
N ALA A 477 14.14 -18.52 -9.24
CA ALA A 477 12.76 -18.15 -9.55
C ALA A 477 12.26 -16.98 -8.71
N GLY A 478 12.60 -16.93 -7.42
CA GLY A 478 12.29 -15.82 -6.52
C GLY A 478 13.00 -14.53 -6.91
N LEU A 479 14.28 -14.61 -7.29
CA LEU A 479 15.07 -13.48 -7.79
C LEU A 479 14.45 -12.91 -9.09
N ARG A 480 14.14 -13.78 -10.06
CA ARG A 480 13.47 -13.38 -11.31
C ARG A 480 12.10 -12.74 -11.06
N ASN A 481 11.30 -13.34 -10.18
CA ASN A 481 10.00 -12.77 -9.82
C ASN A 481 10.11 -11.37 -9.20
N ASN A 482 11.06 -11.14 -8.30
CA ASN A 482 11.30 -9.83 -7.71
C ASN A 482 11.70 -8.79 -8.75
N ILE A 483 12.60 -9.15 -9.68
CA ILE A 483 13.04 -8.26 -10.76
C ILE A 483 11.87 -7.97 -11.70
N SER A 484 11.16 -8.99 -12.16
CA SER A 484 10.04 -8.84 -13.09
C SER A 484 8.92 -7.96 -12.53
N VAL A 485 8.52 -8.20 -11.26
CA VAL A 485 7.52 -7.38 -10.57
C VAL A 485 7.99 -5.95 -10.42
N GLY A 486 9.24 -5.73 -9.98
CA GLY A 486 9.80 -4.38 -9.80
C GLY A 486 9.81 -3.57 -11.10
N ILE A 487 10.24 -4.16 -12.22
CA ILE A 487 10.27 -3.50 -13.53
C ILE A 487 8.86 -3.18 -14.05
N GLN A 488 7.95 -4.16 -14.00
CA GLN A 488 6.58 -3.97 -14.49
C GLN A 488 5.83 -2.93 -13.65
N TYR A 489 5.99 -2.99 -12.32
CA TYR A 489 5.37 -2.03 -11.41
C TYR A 489 5.90 -0.61 -11.64
N LEU A 490 7.23 -0.41 -11.64
CA LEU A 490 7.83 0.91 -11.88
C LEU A 490 7.44 1.48 -13.25
N THR A 491 7.32 0.62 -14.28
CA THR A 491 6.85 1.07 -15.60
C THR A 491 5.45 1.66 -15.51
N SER A 492 4.53 0.99 -14.81
CA SER A 492 3.17 1.48 -14.63
C SER A 492 3.12 2.72 -13.74
N TRP A 493 3.86 2.71 -12.62
CA TRP A 493 3.89 3.79 -11.65
C TRP A 493 4.42 5.11 -12.25
N LEU A 494 5.52 5.05 -13.01
CA LEU A 494 6.09 6.19 -13.72
C LEU A 494 5.15 6.75 -14.80
N ASN A 495 4.18 5.97 -15.27
CA ASN A 495 3.12 6.36 -16.20
C ASN A 495 1.80 6.73 -15.50
N GLY A 496 1.79 6.89 -14.19
CA GLY A 496 0.65 7.43 -13.44
C GLY A 496 -0.33 6.40 -12.86
N THR A 497 0.00 5.10 -12.90
CA THR A 497 -0.87 4.04 -12.36
C THR A 497 -0.17 3.27 -11.24
N GLY A 498 -0.65 3.40 -10.01
CA GLY A 498 -0.05 2.83 -8.81
C GLY A 498 -0.62 1.48 -8.34
N ALA A 499 -1.79 1.06 -8.87
CA ALA A 499 -2.36 -0.26 -8.60
C ALA A 499 -2.36 -1.09 -9.89
N VAL A 500 -1.57 -2.17 -9.93
CA VAL A 500 -1.24 -2.88 -11.17
C VAL A 500 -1.44 -4.38 -11.02
N GLY A 501 -2.17 -4.99 -11.95
CA GLY A 501 -2.33 -6.45 -12.02
C GLY A 501 -1.10 -7.13 -12.61
N ILE A 502 -0.27 -7.77 -11.78
CA ILE A 502 0.90 -8.55 -12.21
C ILE A 502 0.78 -9.97 -11.65
N PHE A 503 0.90 -10.99 -12.50
CA PHE A 503 0.80 -12.41 -12.10
C PHE A 503 -0.47 -12.75 -11.29
N ASN A 504 -1.61 -12.19 -11.66
CA ASN A 504 -2.91 -12.30 -10.97
C ASN A 504 -2.92 -11.74 -9.52
N LEU A 505 -1.98 -10.85 -9.19
CA LEU A 505 -1.97 -10.11 -7.93
C LEU A 505 -2.10 -8.63 -8.23
N MET A 506 -2.85 -7.91 -7.38
CA MET A 506 -2.86 -6.46 -7.37
C MET A 506 -1.61 -5.99 -6.62
N GLU A 507 -0.63 -5.54 -7.38
CA GLU A 507 0.63 -5.03 -6.86
C GLU A 507 0.52 -3.51 -6.63
N ASP A 508 1.11 -3.03 -5.55
CA ASP A 508 1.20 -1.63 -5.14
C ASP A 508 2.66 -1.24 -4.82
N ALA A 509 2.92 -0.04 -4.33
CA ALA A 509 4.28 0.40 -4.05
C ALA A 509 4.97 -0.48 -3.00
N ALA A 510 4.25 -1.00 -2.01
CA ALA A 510 4.81 -1.87 -0.98
C ALA A 510 5.39 -3.17 -1.57
N THR A 511 4.77 -3.71 -2.62
CA THR A 511 5.23 -4.94 -3.28
C THR A 511 6.46 -4.71 -4.16
N ALA A 512 6.61 -3.53 -4.76
CA ALA A 512 7.83 -3.14 -5.44
C ALA A 512 8.98 -2.88 -4.45
N GLU A 513 8.68 -2.28 -3.29
CA GLU A 513 9.66 -2.05 -2.21
C GLU A 513 10.24 -3.37 -1.68
N ILE A 514 9.40 -4.34 -1.34
CA ILE A 514 9.91 -5.64 -0.88
C ILE A 514 10.71 -6.34 -1.98
N SER A 515 10.27 -6.26 -3.24
CA SER A 515 10.94 -6.91 -4.35
C SER A 515 12.35 -6.35 -4.56
N ARG A 516 12.51 -5.01 -4.66
CA ARG A 516 13.83 -4.39 -4.85
C ARG A 516 14.74 -4.58 -3.63
N SER A 517 14.17 -4.54 -2.42
CA SER A 517 14.94 -4.66 -1.19
C SER A 517 15.46 -6.08 -0.94
N GLN A 518 14.71 -7.12 -1.34
CA GLN A 518 15.23 -8.49 -1.33
C GLN A 518 16.39 -8.67 -2.31
N VAL A 519 16.30 -8.13 -3.53
CA VAL A 519 17.41 -8.16 -4.50
C VAL A 519 18.63 -7.48 -3.89
N TRP A 520 18.46 -6.28 -3.32
CA TRP A 520 19.54 -5.56 -2.63
C TRP A 520 20.16 -6.38 -1.48
N GLN A 521 19.31 -6.94 -0.62
CA GLN A 521 19.75 -7.74 0.54
C GLN A 521 20.55 -8.97 0.12
N TRP A 522 20.05 -9.71 -0.87
CA TRP A 522 20.70 -10.93 -1.35
C TRP A 522 22.04 -10.63 -2.02
N LEU A 523 22.11 -9.59 -2.82
CA LEU A 523 23.33 -9.12 -3.47
C LEU A 523 24.41 -8.74 -2.44
N HIS A 524 24.07 -7.86 -1.49
CA HIS A 524 25.04 -7.30 -0.54
C HIS A 524 25.45 -8.28 0.58
N ASN A 525 24.71 -9.36 0.79
CA ASN A 525 25.06 -10.42 1.73
C ASN A 525 25.64 -11.66 1.05
N GLY A 526 25.87 -11.63 -0.27
CA GLY A 526 26.41 -12.76 -1.03
C GLY A 526 25.55 -14.00 -0.86
N ALA A 527 24.22 -13.87 -1.06
CA ALA A 527 23.28 -14.99 -0.96
C ALA A 527 23.55 -16.01 -2.05
N GLU A 528 23.42 -17.30 -1.71
CA GLU A 528 23.47 -18.41 -2.64
C GLU A 528 22.05 -18.85 -3.02
N LEU A 529 21.80 -18.97 -4.31
CA LEU A 529 20.53 -19.45 -4.85
C LEU A 529 20.45 -20.98 -4.74
N ASP A 530 19.24 -21.52 -4.85
CA ASP A 530 18.98 -22.97 -4.92
C ASP A 530 19.74 -23.69 -6.04
N THR A 531 20.19 -22.96 -7.07
CA THR A 531 21.04 -23.44 -8.17
C THR A 531 22.53 -23.52 -7.80
N GLY A 532 22.95 -23.06 -6.63
CA GLY A 532 24.35 -22.95 -6.20
C GLY A 532 25.07 -21.71 -6.73
N SER A 533 24.38 -20.83 -7.45
CA SER A 533 24.95 -19.56 -7.94
C SER A 533 24.87 -18.47 -6.87
N LEU A 534 25.92 -17.65 -6.74
CA LEU A 534 25.86 -16.47 -5.89
C LEU A 534 25.08 -15.34 -6.59
N VAL A 535 24.30 -14.60 -5.80
CA VAL A 535 23.66 -13.37 -6.29
C VAL A 535 24.75 -12.30 -6.42
N THR A 536 25.08 -11.95 -7.67
CA THR A 536 26.05 -10.91 -8.00
C THR A 536 25.38 -9.80 -8.81
N ARG A 537 26.04 -8.64 -8.92
CA ARG A 537 25.54 -7.52 -9.73
C ARG A 537 25.35 -7.96 -11.19
N GLU A 538 26.32 -8.67 -11.75
CA GLU A 538 26.28 -9.15 -13.14
C GLU A 538 25.11 -10.11 -13.37
N LEU A 539 24.83 -10.98 -12.38
CA LEU A 539 23.68 -11.87 -12.46
C LEU A 539 22.35 -11.09 -12.42
N VAL A 540 22.23 -10.12 -11.52
CA VAL A 540 21.02 -9.27 -11.41
C VAL A 540 20.82 -8.49 -12.71
N GLU A 541 21.85 -7.81 -13.23
CA GLU A 541 21.78 -7.05 -14.48
C GLU A 541 21.41 -7.95 -15.67
N LYS A 542 21.99 -9.14 -15.76
CA LYS A 542 21.64 -10.13 -16.78
C LYS A 542 20.17 -10.54 -16.70
N ILE A 543 19.66 -10.84 -15.50
CA ILE A 543 18.26 -11.23 -15.31
C ILE A 543 17.33 -10.07 -15.66
N VAL A 544 17.68 -8.83 -15.33
CA VAL A 544 16.90 -7.63 -15.71
C VAL A 544 16.71 -7.58 -17.23
N GLU A 545 17.78 -7.78 -18.02
CA GLU A 545 17.68 -7.78 -19.48
C GLU A 545 16.83 -8.96 -19.99
N GLU A 546 16.98 -10.14 -19.40
CA GLU A 546 16.21 -11.33 -19.79
C GLU A 546 14.71 -11.15 -19.49
N GLU A 547 14.35 -10.61 -18.30
CA GLU A 547 12.97 -10.34 -17.93
C GLU A 547 12.35 -9.27 -18.84
N ILE A 548 13.05 -8.16 -19.11
CA ILE A 548 12.58 -7.11 -20.03
C ILE A 548 12.34 -7.68 -21.43
N ALA A 549 13.24 -8.52 -21.93
CA ALA A 549 13.09 -9.14 -23.25
C ALA A 549 11.88 -10.09 -23.33
N ALA A 550 11.44 -10.65 -22.22
CA ALA A 550 10.25 -11.50 -22.12
C ALA A 550 8.93 -10.71 -21.97
N LEU A 551 8.99 -9.43 -21.62
CA LEU A 551 7.81 -8.58 -21.44
C LEU A 551 7.23 -8.12 -22.80
N PRO A 552 5.92 -7.79 -22.86
CA PRO A 552 5.28 -7.29 -24.07
C PRO A 552 5.81 -5.90 -24.48
N GLY A 553 5.93 -5.64 -25.77
CA GLY A 553 6.29 -4.32 -26.31
C GLY A 553 7.78 -4.17 -26.61
N SER A 554 8.24 -2.92 -26.77
CA SER A 554 9.64 -2.62 -27.01
C SER A 554 10.43 -2.57 -25.70
N PRO A 555 11.65 -3.12 -25.60
CA PRO A 555 12.53 -2.94 -24.45
C PRO A 555 12.73 -1.47 -24.05
N ASP A 556 12.72 -0.55 -24.99
CA ASP A 556 12.86 0.89 -24.74
C ASP A 556 11.73 1.47 -23.88
N SER A 557 10.53 0.85 -23.91
CA SER A 557 9.40 1.28 -23.07
C SER A 557 9.65 1.06 -21.57
N TYR A 558 10.60 0.19 -21.22
CA TYR A 558 11.00 -0.14 -19.85
C TYR A 558 12.27 0.62 -19.39
N ALA A 559 12.87 1.46 -20.24
CA ALA A 559 14.17 2.07 -19.97
C ALA A 559 14.22 2.87 -18.66
N LYS A 560 13.22 3.72 -18.39
CA LYS A 560 13.13 4.49 -17.12
C LYS A 560 12.94 3.59 -15.91
N ALA A 561 12.09 2.58 -16.02
CA ALA A 561 11.84 1.62 -14.93
C ALA A 561 13.09 0.77 -14.65
N ARG A 562 13.79 0.32 -15.70
CA ARG A 562 15.07 -0.38 -15.61
C ARG A 562 16.12 0.44 -14.86
N GLU A 563 16.31 1.69 -15.28
CA GLU A 563 17.28 2.60 -14.64
C GLU A 563 16.95 2.81 -13.17
N THR A 564 15.69 3.12 -12.85
CA THR A 564 15.23 3.33 -11.47
C THR A 564 15.37 2.05 -10.63
N PHE A 565 14.98 0.89 -11.18
CA PHE A 565 15.10 -0.38 -10.47
C PHE A 565 16.57 -0.72 -10.16
N LEU A 566 17.47 -0.60 -11.14
CA LEU A 566 18.89 -0.86 -10.91
C LEU A 566 19.48 0.11 -9.88
N GLU A 567 19.10 1.39 -9.92
CA GLU A 567 19.54 2.37 -8.92
C GLU A 567 19.18 1.94 -7.48
N VAL A 568 17.94 1.46 -7.26
CA VAL A 568 17.47 1.13 -5.91
C VAL A 568 17.74 -0.32 -5.47
N ALA A 569 18.06 -1.22 -6.40
CA ALA A 569 18.24 -2.65 -6.13
C ALA A 569 19.71 -3.09 -6.12
N VAL A 570 20.63 -2.33 -6.77
CA VAL A 570 22.04 -2.76 -6.87
C VAL A 570 23.06 -1.72 -6.40
N ALA A 571 22.64 -0.48 -6.08
CA ALA A 571 23.55 0.54 -5.55
C ALA A 571 24.11 0.12 -4.18
N ASP A 572 25.32 0.61 -3.86
CA ASP A 572 25.95 0.33 -2.56
C ASP A 572 25.14 0.92 -1.41
N ASP A 573 24.60 2.13 -1.61
CA ASP A 573 23.70 2.78 -0.66
C ASP A 573 22.26 2.29 -0.86
N PHE A 574 21.61 1.96 0.25
CA PHE A 574 20.22 1.53 0.24
C PHE A 574 19.28 2.74 0.15
N ALA A 575 18.51 2.85 -0.92
CA ALA A 575 17.51 3.90 -1.05
C ALA A 575 16.44 3.80 0.05
N GLU A 576 16.14 4.91 0.71
CA GLU A 576 15.17 4.98 1.81
C GLU A 576 13.78 4.46 1.38
N PHE A 577 13.30 4.92 0.21
CA PHE A 577 12.15 4.40 -0.51
C PHE A 577 12.40 4.50 -2.02
N LEU A 578 11.95 3.51 -2.79
CA LEU A 578 12.06 3.54 -4.25
C LEU A 578 11.24 4.69 -4.87
N THR A 579 10.16 5.08 -4.18
CA THR A 579 9.28 6.15 -4.62
C THR A 579 9.96 7.51 -4.62
N LEU A 580 10.99 7.75 -3.81
CA LEU A 580 11.72 9.02 -3.78
C LEU A 580 12.46 9.29 -5.10
N PRO A 581 13.45 8.46 -5.54
CA PRO A 581 14.12 8.68 -6.82
C PRO A 581 13.18 8.51 -8.03
N ALA A 582 12.16 7.66 -7.90
CA ALA A 582 11.17 7.51 -8.98
C ALA A 582 10.31 8.78 -9.15
N TYR A 583 9.91 9.43 -8.05
CA TYR A 583 9.12 10.66 -8.09
C TYR A 583 9.90 11.84 -8.69
N GLU A 584 11.20 11.91 -8.46
CA GLU A 584 12.05 12.93 -9.09
C GLU A 584 12.08 12.82 -10.62
N ARG A 585 11.85 11.62 -11.17
CA ARG A 585 11.79 11.36 -12.63
C ARG A 585 10.42 11.64 -13.25
N MET A 586 9.42 11.92 -12.43
CA MET A 586 8.09 12.32 -12.90
C MET A 586 8.05 13.82 -13.23
N PRO A 587 7.13 14.24 -14.14
CA PRO A 587 6.94 15.65 -14.45
C PRO A 587 6.51 16.47 -13.23
#